data_596d1006308141980e95ca4a933f1d4a
#
_entry.id   596d1006308141980e95ca4a933f1d4a
#
_cell.length_a   1.000
_cell.length_b   1.000
_cell.length_c   1.000
_cell.angle_alpha   90.00
_cell.angle_beta   90.00
_cell.angle_gamma   90.00
#
_symmetry.space_group_name_H-M   'P 1'
#
loop_
_entity.id
_entity.type
_entity.pdbx_description
1 polymer ?
#
loop_
_entity_poly.entity_id
_entity_poly.type
_entity_poly.pdbx_seq_one_letter_code
_entity_poly.pdbx_strand_id
1 'polypeptide(L)'
;MSRRIWRTDFHTNFFFMSSSEHASSLDIESRTSHEAETPAVQEKGKEAETVAADEPYSAFPRPLKVFIVTVASASGFMSPFAINIYMPAVPDISRHLHISSAQALLSLTTYLIFQGLSPSVWAPLSDTYGRRPILVCTFLVFLAANLGLSFTNVYWLLLVLRMLQACGASSAIAIGAGCISDVSQQKERGSYMGYFQFGTLLGPSIGPIVGGFMAQAWNWHGVFFFLSAFGGVYMIFLIFFLPESLRALVGNGSLQPVGVWRTIVPLWTKRTYGTKPKPMRMPPKLHIKTMGFDKPWRMYGQPDVALMIATYAIPFGSFTLMSSCLSPVLYDNYELNSWQMGLCFLGIGCGSAAGSIAVGHLLDREYARAMGVHGDQLNLHHVRMKYMPHFNILFSVFFIVNGWLLNYTIYLAAPLIMQFFASWFAVMYFNCINTVLVDIYPQRAASVTAALNIGRCLTAAGFVAASQYIIDAIGYGWTQTIFGLVSLLAPMPIAWAVMRYGPTWKHRRECVSRE
;
A
#
# COMPACT_ATOMS: atom_id res chain seq x y z
N MET A 1 -44.83 23.92 3.12
CA MET A 1 -44.08 25.05 2.55
C MET A 1 -42.61 24.75 2.67
N SER A 2 -42.17 24.46 1.68
CA SER A 2 -41.12 24.70 0.64
C SER A 2 -39.84 23.92 0.87
N ARG A 3 -39.70 22.82 0.11
CA ARG A 3 -38.44 22.10 -0.16
C ARG A 3 -37.54 22.98 -1.06
N ARG A 4 -36.27 23.10 -0.75
CA ARG A 4 -35.24 23.52 -1.73
C ARG A 4 -34.16 22.45 -1.82
N ILE A 5 -34.14 21.86 -2.99
CA ILE A 5 -33.18 20.92 -3.54
C ILE A 5 -31.95 21.74 -3.99
N TRP A 6 -30.75 21.33 -3.53
CA TRP A 6 -29.49 21.85 -4.09
C TRP A 6 -29.03 20.91 -5.20
N ARG A 7 -29.16 21.40 -6.43
CA ARG A 7 -28.52 20.88 -7.63
C ARG A 7 -27.32 21.79 -7.89
N THR A 8 -26.10 21.26 -7.87
CA THR A 8 -24.89 21.99 -8.28
C THR A 8 -24.38 21.38 -9.58
N ASP A 9 -24.68 22.08 -10.68
CA ASP A 9 -24.05 21.86 -11.97
C ASP A 9 -22.68 22.54 -11.96
N PHE A 10 -21.60 21.78 -12.17
CA PHE A 10 -20.26 22.31 -12.41
C PHE A 10 -20.04 22.43 -13.91
N HIS A 11 -20.26 23.62 -14.47
CA HIS A 11 -19.73 24.04 -15.76
C HIS A 11 -18.36 24.69 -15.55
N THR A 12 -17.31 24.07 -16.04
CA THR A 12 -15.96 24.65 -16.12
C THR A 12 -15.79 25.28 -17.50
N ASN A 13 -15.90 26.61 -17.58
CA ASN A 13 -15.43 27.39 -18.73
C ASN A 13 -13.95 27.72 -18.52
N PHE A 14 -13.09 27.22 -19.41
CA PHE A 14 -11.71 27.67 -19.56
C PHE A 14 -11.68 28.77 -20.63
N PHE A 15 -11.41 29.99 -20.20
CA PHE A 15 -11.14 31.14 -21.08
C PHE A 15 -9.67 31.11 -21.52
N PHE A 16 -9.45 31.02 -22.82
CA PHE A 16 -8.19 31.35 -23.46
C PHE A 16 -8.14 32.86 -23.68
N MET A 17 -7.15 33.52 -23.12
CA MET A 17 -6.80 34.92 -23.50
C MET A 17 -5.57 34.88 -24.39
N SER A 18 -5.80 35.27 -25.65
CA SER A 18 -4.80 35.67 -26.65
C SER A 18 -4.31 37.08 -26.33
N SER A 19 -3.02 37.27 -26.29
CA SER A 19 -2.42 38.62 -26.44
C SER A 19 -1.36 38.56 -27.52
N SER A 20 -1.68 39.16 -28.64
CA SER A 20 -0.77 39.64 -29.67
C SER A 20 -0.30 41.04 -29.27
N GLU A 21 0.98 41.35 -29.47
CA GLU A 21 1.45 42.49 -30.27
C GLU A 21 2.88 42.91 -29.94
N HIS A 22 3.60 43.14 -31.03
CA HIS A 22 4.76 43.98 -31.30
C HIS A 22 6.17 43.54 -30.85
N ALA A 23 6.93 43.19 -31.86
CA ALA A 23 8.38 43.39 -31.88
C ALA A 23 8.88 43.70 -33.28
N SER A 24 9.61 44.74 -33.36
CA SER A 24 10.29 45.31 -34.51
C SER A 24 11.52 44.51 -34.95
N SER A 25 11.72 44.54 -36.26
CA SER A 25 12.85 44.17 -37.10
C SER A 25 14.26 44.44 -36.55
N LEU A 26 15.16 43.51 -36.77
CA LEU A 26 16.57 43.74 -37.13
C LEU A 26 17.07 42.57 -37.98
N ASP A 27 17.46 42.92 -39.24
CA ASP A 27 18.09 42.06 -40.22
C ASP A 27 19.54 41.71 -39.80
N ILE A 28 19.91 40.44 -39.90
CA ILE A 28 21.29 40.06 -40.18
C ILE A 28 21.26 38.84 -41.12
N GLU A 29 21.71 39.08 -42.36
CA GLU A 29 22.07 38.04 -43.33
C GLU A 29 23.20 37.18 -42.85
N SER A 30 23.03 35.84 -42.92
CA SER A 30 24.13 34.92 -43.16
C SER A 30 23.64 33.71 -43.93
N ARG A 31 24.16 33.59 -45.13
CA ARG A 31 24.05 32.42 -46.03
C ARG A 31 24.60 31.16 -45.37
N THR A 32 23.86 30.06 -45.44
CA THR A 32 24.43 28.72 -45.63
C THR A 32 23.37 27.76 -46.23
N SER A 33 23.73 27.27 -47.37
CA SER A 33 23.38 25.99 -48.05
C SER A 33 22.12 25.22 -47.63
N HIS A 34 21.15 25.26 -48.51
CA HIS A 34 20.04 24.34 -48.64
C HIS A 34 20.53 22.93 -49.05
N GLU A 35 20.42 21.96 -48.19
CA GLU A 35 20.14 20.56 -48.57
C GLU A 35 18.63 20.37 -48.53
N ALA A 36 18.08 20.07 -49.71
CA ALA A 36 16.66 19.81 -49.88
C ALA A 36 16.30 18.43 -49.34
N GLU A 37 15.74 18.36 -48.13
CA GLU A 37 15.09 17.15 -47.64
C GLU A 37 13.77 16.96 -48.42
N THR A 38 13.61 15.79 -48.99
CA THR A 38 12.52 15.35 -49.85
C THR A 38 11.18 15.40 -49.11
N PRO A 39 10.09 15.90 -49.69
CA PRO A 39 8.77 16.04 -49.05
C PRO A 39 8.16 14.73 -48.51
N ALA A 40 8.58 13.58 -49.01
CA ALA A 40 8.08 12.25 -48.60
C ALA A 40 8.47 11.83 -47.18
N VAL A 41 9.51 12.43 -46.55
CA VAL A 41 9.93 12.09 -45.18
C VAL A 41 9.13 12.91 -44.16
N GLN A 42 8.76 14.16 -44.50
CA GLN A 42 7.91 14.99 -43.65
C GLN A 42 6.45 14.54 -43.61
N GLU A 43 5.94 14.00 -44.73
CA GLU A 43 4.57 13.46 -44.78
C GLU A 43 4.42 12.17 -43.95
N LYS A 44 5.40 11.25 -44.03
CA LYS A 44 5.45 10.06 -43.16
C LYS A 44 5.65 10.38 -41.69
N GLY A 45 6.35 11.43 -41.34
CA GLY A 45 6.49 11.90 -39.95
C GLY A 45 5.17 12.47 -39.41
N LYS A 46 4.43 13.25 -40.22
CA LYS A 46 3.13 13.82 -39.86
C LYS A 46 2.02 12.76 -39.82
N GLU A 47 2.02 11.78 -40.72
CA GLU A 47 1.08 10.65 -40.67
C GLU A 47 1.35 9.74 -39.45
N ALA A 48 2.60 9.53 -39.05
CA ALA A 48 2.96 8.78 -37.85
C ALA A 48 2.58 9.52 -36.56
N GLU A 49 2.68 10.86 -36.55
CA GLU A 49 2.28 11.69 -35.42
C GLU A 49 0.75 11.82 -35.30
N THR A 50 0.02 11.93 -36.41
CA THR A 50 -1.45 11.98 -36.41
C THR A 50 -2.08 10.64 -36.09
N VAL A 51 -1.49 9.52 -36.49
CA VAL A 51 -1.95 8.16 -36.11
C VAL A 51 -1.69 7.84 -34.64
N ALA A 52 -0.62 8.42 -34.05
CA ALA A 52 -0.33 8.28 -32.61
C ALA A 52 -1.27 9.10 -31.71
N ALA A 53 -1.88 10.17 -32.23
CA ALA A 53 -2.78 11.03 -31.48
C ALA A 53 -4.21 10.47 -31.29
N ASP A 54 -4.61 9.47 -32.05
CA ASP A 54 -5.99 8.95 -32.10
C ASP A 54 -6.19 7.59 -31.36
N GLU A 55 -5.13 6.97 -30.84
CA GLU A 55 -5.28 5.73 -30.07
C GLU A 55 -5.73 6.03 -28.63
N PRO A 56 -6.87 5.42 -28.18
CA PRO A 56 -7.33 5.62 -26.81
C PRO A 56 -6.29 5.12 -25.81
N TYR A 57 -6.09 5.87 -24.72
CA TYR A 57 -5.14 5.53 -23.64
C TYR A 57 -5.26 4.08 -23.17
N SER A 58 -6.46 3.52 -23.14
CA SER A 58 -6.74 2.12 -22.79
C SER A 58 -7.88 1.60 -23.66
N ALA A 59 -7.64 0.50 -24.35
CA ALA A 59 -8.64 -0.21 -25.16
C ALA A 59 -9.60 -1.05 -24.29
N PHE A 60 -9.33 -1.20 -23.00
CA PHE A 60 -10.21 -1.93 -22.09
C PHE A 60 -11.52 -1.18 -21.86
N PRO A 61 -12.69 -1.83 -22.09
CA PRO A 61 -13.99 -1.23 -21.83
C PRO A 61 -14.19 -1.00 -20.33
N ARG A 62 -14.97 0.01 -19.96
CA ARG A 62 -15.20 0.39 -18.56
C ARG A 62 -15.56 -0.78 -17.62
N PRO A 63 -16.45 -1.73 -17.98
CA PRO A 63 -16.75 -2.87 -17.12
C PRO A 63 -15.53 -3.76 -16.85
N LEU A 64 -14.66 -3.95 -17.85
CA LEU A 64 -13.43 -4.73 -17.68
C LEU A 64 -12.41 -4.00 -16.81
N LYS A 65 -12.30 -2.68 -16.92
CA LYS A 65 -11.47 -1.89 -16.00
C LYS A 65 -11.93 -2.04 -14.55
N VAL A 66 -13.23 -1.89 -14.29
CA VAL A 66 -13.82 -2.07 -12.95
C VAL A 66 -13.55 -3.49 -12.44
N PHE A 67 -13.71 -4.50 -13.30
CA PHE A 67 -13.42 -5.89 -12.95
C PHE A 67 -11.95 -6.09 -12.56
N ILE A 68 -10.99 -5.59 -13.36
CA ILE A 68 -9.55 -5.67 -13.04
C ILE A 68 -9.25 -4.96 -11.71
N VAL A 69 -9.84 -3.79 -11.47
CA VAL A 69 -9.70 -3.04 -10.21
C VAL A 69 -10.25 -3.84 -9.02
N THR A 70 -11.40 -4.48 -9.17
CA THR A 70 -12.01 -5.33 -8.10
C THR A 70 -11.11 -6.51 -7.78
N VAL A 71 -10.58 -7.21 -8.80
CA VAL A 71 -9.65 -8.32 -8.61
C VAL A 71 -8.34 -7.83 -7.96
N ALA A 72 -7.78 -6.71 -8.42
CA ALA A 72 -6.60 -6.11 -7.80
C ALA A 72 -6.85 -5.73 -6.32
N SER A 73 -8.02 -5.18 -6.00
CA SER A 73 -8.41 -4.83 -4.62
C SER A 73 -8.51 -6.07 -3.73
N ALA A 74 -9.09 -7.15 -4.25
CA ALA A 74 -9.13 -8.43 -3.55
C ALA A 74 -7.73 -9.03 -3.33
N SER A 75 -6.80 -8.86 -4.29
CA SER A 75 -5.38 -9.22 -4.08
C SER A 75 -4.75 -8.42 -2.95
N GLY A 76 -4.96 -7.10 -2.95
CA GLY A 76 -4.44 -6.19 -1.94
C GLY A 76 -4.98 -6.46 -0.54
N PHE A 77 -6.24 -6.92 -0.43
CA PHE A 77 -6.86 -7.34 0.82
C PHE A 77 -6.15 -8.54 1.46
N MET A 78 -5.65 -9.50 0.67
CA MET A 78 -5.10 -10.76 1.19
C MET A 78 -3.92 -10.59 2.15
N SER A 79 -3.02 -9.64 1.88
CA SER A 79 -1.81 -9.46 2.71
C SER A 79 -2.14 -8.96 4.12
N PRO A 80 -2.87 -7.85 4.32
CA PRO A 80 -3.25 -7.42 5.67
C PRO A 80 -4.25 -8.37 6.33
N PHE A 81 -5.07 -9.10 5.57
CA PHE A 81 -5.95 -10.13 6.09
C PHE A 81 -5.17 -11.30 6.68
N ALA A 82 -4.15 -11.82 5.96
CA ALA A 82 -3.37 -12.99 6.38
C ALA A 82 -2.51 -12.75 7.64
N ILE A 83 -2.08 -11.52 7.90
CA ILE A 83 -1.38 -11.20 9.15
C ILE A 83 -2.36 -11.04 10.32
N ASN A 84 -3.49 -10.38 10.09
CA ASN A 84 -4.42 -10.03 11.16
C ASN A 84 -5.33 -11.19 11.58
N ILE A 85 -5.67 -12.10 10.68
CA ILE A 85 -6.46 -13.33 10.99
C ILE A 85 -5.72 -14.24 12.00
N TYR A 86 -4.41 -14.16 12.02
CA TYR A 86 -3.54 -14.95 12.90
C TYR A 86 -3.53 -14.46 14.35
N MET A 87 -3.78 -13.16 14.58
CA MET A 87 -3.61 -12.51 15.89
C MET A 87 -4.38 -13.20 17.03
N PRO A 88 -5.68 -13.53 16.90
CA PRO A 88 -6.42 -14.20 18.00
C PRO A 88 -5.97 -15.62 18.28
N ALA A 89 -5.29 -16.26 17.32
CA ALA A 89 -4.81 -17.63 17.45
C ALA A 89 -3.46 -17.74 18.19
N VAL A 90 -2.75 -16.64 18.43
CA VAL A 90 -1.41 -16.64 19.06
C VAL A 90 -1.36 -17.34 20.41
N PRO A 91 -2.29 -17.13 21.37
CA PRO A 91 -2.31 -17.84 22.64
C PRO A 91 -2.54 -19.35 22.47
N ASP A 92 -3.40 -19.75 21.53
CA ASP A 92 -3.66 -21.18 21.25
C ASP A 92 -2.44 -21.88 20.68
N ILE A 93 -1.66 -21.20 19.80
CA ILE A 93 -0.40 -21.70 19.25
C ILE A 93 0.64 -21.88 20.35
N SER A 94 0.77 -20.89 21.25
CA SER A 94 1.70 -20.93 22.37
C SER A 94 1.45 -22.18 23.25
N ARG A 95 0.18 -22.45 23.57
CA ARG A 95 -0.22 -23.61 24.38
C ARG A 95 -0.03 -24.93 23.65
N HIS A 96 -0.46 -25.00 22.38
CA HIS A 96 -0.43 -26.26 21.62
C HIS A 96 0.99 -26.71 21.27
N LEU A 97 1.89 -25.76 20.97
CA LEU A 97 3.29 -26.04 20.66
C LEU A 97 4.20 -26.04 21.90
N HIS A 98 3.65 -25.80 23.11
CA HIS A 98 4.41 -25.69 24.36
C HIS A 98 5.57 -24.71 24.28
N ILE A 99 5.34 -23.52 23.67
CA ILE A 99 6.32 -22.46 23.49
C ILE A 99 5.92 -21.21 24.28
N SER A 100 6.87 -20.34 24.57
CA SER A 100 6.59 -19.08 25.24
C SER A 100 5.81 -18.11 24.35
N SER A 101 5.07 -17.16 24.94
CA SER A 101 4.39 -16.09 24.19
C SER A 101 5.38 -15.28 23.35
N ALA A 102 6.60 -15.06 23.82
CA ALA A 102 7.67 -14.45 23.06
C ALA A 102 8.01 -15.22 21.79
N GLN A 103 8.16 -16.54 21.88
CA GLN A 103 8.40 -17.40 20.73
C GLN A 103 7.22 -17.42 19.75
N ALA A 104 5.98 -17.41 20.23
CA ALA A 104 4.80 -17.32 19.37
C ALA A 104 4.78 -15.98 18.59
N LEU A 105 5.15 -14.86 19.23
CA LEU A 105 5.26 -13.54 18.57
C LEU A 105 6.41 -13.46 17.57
N LEU A 106 7.48 -14.26 17.69
CA LEU A 106 8.52 -14.33 16.66
C LEU A 106 7.99 -14.83 15.31
N SER A 107 6.90 -15.58 15.29
CA SER A 107 6.24 -15.98 14.03
C SER A 107 5.62 -14.77 13.29
N LEU A 108 5.13 -13.77 14.03
CA LEU A 108 4.70 -12.48 13.44
C LEU A 108 5.90 -11.64 12.98
N THR A 109 6.98 -11.66 13.77
CA THR A 109 8.22 -10.99 13.41
C THR A 109 8.77 -11.47 12.08
N THR A 110 8.86 -12.80 11.89
CA THR A 110 9.32 -13.38 10.62
C THR A 110 8.40 -13.03 9.46
N TYR A 111 7.09 -13.04 9.67
CA TYR A 111 6.13 -12.59 8.68
C TYR A 111 6.36 -11.12 8.29
N LEU A 112 6.51 -10.21 9.25
CA LEU A 112 6.73 -8.77 9.02
C LEU A 112 8.02 -8.50 8.23
N ILE A 113 9.13 -9.20 8.55
CA ILE A 113 10.40 -9.06 7.82
C ILE A 113 10.19 -9.35 6.33
N PHE A 114 9.60 -10.50 6.02
CA PHE A 114 9.38 -10.90 4.63
C PHE A 114 8.26 -10.11 3.95
N GLN A 115 7.28 -9.62 4.69
CA GLN A 115 6.29 -8.65 4.19
C GLN A 115 6.94 -7.35 3.71
N GLY A 116 7.98 -6.89 4.40
CA GLY A 116 8.75 -5.71 3.99
C GLY A 116 9.60 -5.94 2.75
N LEU A 117 10.31 -7.07 2.71
CA LEU A 117 11.32 -7.36 1.69
C LEU A 117 10.73 -7.89 0.38
N SER A 118 9.71 -8.73 0.44
CA SER A 118 9.17 -9.46 -0.71
C SER A 118 8.69 -8.59 -1.88
N PRO A 119 8.00 -7.44 -1.69
CA PRO A 119 7.60 -6.58 -2.80
C PRO A 119 8.78 -6.04 -3.61
N SER A 120 9.97 -5.89 -3.00
CA SER A 120 11.18 -5.45 -3.70
C SER A 120 11.67 -6.45 -4.75
N VAL A 121 11.30 -7.72 -4.60
CA VAL A 121 11.64 -8.78 -5.56
C VAL A 121 10.52 -8.98 -6.58
N TRP A 122 9.29 -9.16 -6.12
CA TRP A 122 8.17 -9.52 -6.99
C TRP A 122 7.65 -8.36 -7.85
N ALA A 123 7.69 -7.12 -7.36
CA ALA A 123 7.21 -5.98 -8.14
C ALA A 123 8.03 -5.75 -9.42
N PRO A 124 9.37 -5.68 -9.39
CA PRO A 124 10.17 -5.59 -10.61
C PRO A 124 10.00 -6.78 -11.57
N LEU A 125 9.83 -8.00 -11.02
CA LEU A 125 9.50 -9.17 -11.84
C LEU A 125 8.17 -8.99 -12.56
N SER A 126 7.15 -8.47 -11.88
CA SER A 126 5.85 -8.22 -12.48
C SER A 126 5.86 -7.11 -13.53
N ASP A 127 6.74 -6.12 -13.37
CA ASP A 127 6.98 -5.05 -14.35
C ASP A 127 7.66 -5.54 -15.63
N THR A 128 8.31 -6.70 -15.56
CA THR A 128 9.07 -7.27 -16.68
C THR A 128 8.33 -8.42 -17.35
N TYR A 129 7.82 -9.38 -16.56
CA TYR A 129 7.23 -10.63 -17.06
C TYR A 129 5.71 -10.62 -17.15
N GLY A 130 5.07 -9.56 -16.70
CA GLY A 130 3.62 -9.43 -16.70
C GLY A 130 3.01 -9.50 -15.31
N ARG A 131 1.92 -8.78 -15.13
CA ARG A 131 1.21 -8.69 -13.85
C ARG A 131 0.56 -10.02 -13.48
N ARG A 132 -0.14 -10.62 -14.44
CA ARG A 132 -0.92 -11.84 -14.23
C ARG A 132 -0.05 -13.05 -13.85
N PRO A 133 1.00 -13.47 -14.61
CA PRO A 133 1.78 -14.65 -14.26
C PRO A 133 2.49 -14.51 -12.92
N ILE A 134 3.05 -13.33 -12.63
CA ILE A 134 3.72 -13.11 -11.35
C ILE A 134 2.72 -13.10 -10.18
N LEU A 135 1.53 -12.54 -10.35
CA LEU A 135 0.48 -12.59 -9.32
C LEU A 135 0.05 -14.03 -9.06
N VAL A 136 -0.11 -14.86 -10.09
CA VAL A 136 -0.40 -16.30 -9.93
C VAL A 136 0.75 -17.01 -9.20
N CYS A 137 2.01 -16.75 -9.54
CA CYS A 137 3.16 -17.33 -8.84
C CYS A 137 3.20 -16.94 -7.36
N THR A 138 2.94 -15.67 -7.02
CA THR A 138 2.91 -15.24 -5.62
C THR A 138 1.79 -15.90 -4.84
N PHE A 139 0.59 -16.08 -5.44
CA PHE A 139 -0.50 -16.79 -4.80
C PHE A 139 -0.27 -18.32 -4.71
N LEU A 140 0.48 -18.94 -5.61
CA LEU A 140 0.93 -20.32 -5.48
C LEU A 140 1.83 -20.51 -4.26
N VAL A 141 2.81 -19.59 -4.07
CA VAL A 141 3.67 -19.61 -2.88
C VAL A 141 2.85 -19.41 -1.61
N PHE A 142 1.90 -18.47 -1.62
CA PHE A 142 0.98 -18.21 -0.50
C PHE A 142 0.16 -19.45 -0.16
N LEU A 143 -0.42 -20.10 -1.16
CA LEU A 143 -1.26 -21.30 -0.98
C LEU A 143 -0.46 -22.48 -0.44
N ALA A 144 0.71 -22.74 -1.04
CA ALA A 144 1.60 -23.82 -0.57
C ALA A 144 2.02 -23.61 0.89
N ALA A 145 2.36 -22.37 1.26
CA ALA A 145 2.72 -22.03 2.63
C ALA A 145 1.53 -22.23 3.60
N ASN A 146 0.31 -21.82 3.23
CA ASN A 146 -0.87 -22.02 4.06
C ASN A 146 -1.22 -23.51 4.23
N LEU A 147 -1.14 -24.30 3.16
CA LEU A 147 -1.34 -25.74 3.24
C LEU A 147 -0.31 -26.39 4.18
N GLY A 148 0.96 -25.99 4.08
CA GLY A 148 1.98 -26.47 5.03
C GLY A 148 1.66 -26.08 6.47
N LEU A 149 1.23 -24.81 6.71
CA LEU A 149 0.83 -24.31 8.02
C LEU A 149 -0.39 -25.04 8.60
N SER A 150 -1.29 -25.51 7.75
CA SER A 150 -2.49 -26.25 8.17
C SER A 150 -2.19 -27.60 8.79
N PHE A 151 -1.01 -28.17 8.54
CA PHE A 151 -0.61 -29.49 9.04
C PHE A 151 0.62 -29.46 9.94
N THR A 152 1.23 -28.30 10.19
CA THR A 152 2.47 -28.22 10.96
C THR A 152 2.22 -28.26 12.47
N ASN A 153 3.02 -29.07 13.17
CA ASN A 153 3.06 -29.14 14.64
C ASN A 153 4.47 -28.83 15.17
N VAL A 154 5.34 -28.26 14.32
CA VAL A 154 6.74 -28.01 14.64
C VAL A 154 7.03 -26.52 14.54
N TYR A 155 7.56 -25.94 15.62
CA TYR A 155 7.78 -24.51 15.75
C TYR A 155 8.70 -23.91 14.67
N TRP A 156 9.85 -24.52 14.39
CA TRP A 156 10.75 -23.98 13.35
C TRP A 156 10.11 -23.98 11.96
N LEU A 157 9.29 -25.00 11.65
CA LEU A 157 8.57 -25.10 10.39
C LEU A 157 7.49 -24.03 10.29
N LEU A 158 6.81 -23.72 11.41
CA LEU A 158 5.87 -22.58 11.51
C LEU A 158 6.56 -21.28 11.09
N LEU A 159 7.78 -21.00 11.59
CA LEU A 159 8.52 -19.77 11.24
C LEU A 159 8.84 -19.70 9.74
N VAL A 160 9.38 -20.77 9.17
CA VAL A 160 9.73 -20.83 7.74
C VAL A 160 8.51 -20.69 6.86
N LEU A 161 7.43 -21.39 7.17
CA LEU A 161 6.19 -21.29 6.40
C LEU A 161 5.53 -19.93 6.52
N ARG A 162 5.63 -19.24 7.67
CA ARG A 162 5.19 -17.86 7.84
C ARG A 162 5.99 -16.87 7.00
N MET A 163 7.31 -17.09 6.83
CA MET A 163 8.14 -16.32 5.89
C MET A 163 7.65 -16.50 4.45
N LEU A 164 7.41 -17.75 4.01
CA LEU A 164 6.91 -18.04 2.67
C LEU A 164 5.50 -17.49 2.44
N GLN A 165 4.61 -17.59 3.43
CA GLN A 165 3.28 -17.01 3.38
C GLN A 165 3.34 -15.50 3.15
N ALA A 166 4.23 -14.79 3.89
CA ALA A 166 4.44 -13.36 3.71
C ALA A 166 5.00 -13.03 2.32
N CYS A 167 5.96 -13.83 1.81
CA CYS A 167 6.50 -13.67 0.45
C CYS A 167 5.41 -13.74 -0.61
N GLY A 168 4.45 -14.63 -0.46
CA GLY A 168 3.34 -14.77 -1.40
C GLY A 168 2.32 -13.62 -1.29
N ALA A 169 1.88 -13.31 -0.08
CA ALA A 169 0.77 -12.36 0.13
C ALA A 169 1.15 -10.90 -0.10
N SER A 170 2.32 -10.46 0.39
CA SER A 170 2.65 -9.02 0.50
C SER A 170 2.85 -8.33 -0.84
N SER A 171 3.33 -9.06 -1.84
CA SER A 171 3.58 -8.53 -3.18
C SER A 171 2.31 -8.19 -3.95
N ALA A 172 1.19 -8.79 -3.57
CA ALA A 172 -0.10 -8.55 -4.20
C ALA A 172 -0.55 -7.09 -4.12
N ILE A 173 -0.14 -6.35 -3.06
CA ILE A 173 -0.44 -4.92 -2.93
C ILE A 173 0.29 -4.12 -4.02
N ALA A 174 1.59 -4.36 -4.22
CA ALA A 174 2.38 -3.63 -5.21
C ALA A 174 1.95 -3.99 -6.65
N ILE A 175 1.72 -5.27 -6.92
CA ILE A 175 1.28 -5.75 -8.24
C ILE A 175 -0.13 -5.25 -8.56
N GLY A 176 -1.05 -5.28 -7.59
CA GLY A 176 -2.42 -4.78 -7.73
C GLY A 176 -2.48 -3.29 -8.05
N ALA A 177 -1.70 -2.47 -7.35
CA ALA A 177 -1.55 -1.05 -7.67
C ALA A 177 -0.98 -0.83 -9.08
N GLY A 178 -0.02 -1.68 -9.50
CA GLY A 178 0.50 -1.72 -10.87
C GLY A 178 -0.57 -2.01 -11.92
N CYS A 179 -1.42 -3.03 -11.70
CA CYS A 179 -2.54 -3.36 -12.60
C CYS A 179 -3.47 -2.16 -12.80
N ILE A 180 -3.82 -1.45 -11.71
CA ILE A 180 -4.68 -0.27 -11.78
C ILE A 180 -4.02 0.85 -12.57
N SER A 181 -2.73 1.11 -12.33
CA SER A 181 -1.97 2.13 -13.04
C SER A 181 -1.89 1.84 -14.54
N ASP A 182 -1.79 0.56 -14.93
CA ASP A 182 -1.68 0.13 -16.32
C ASP A 182 -3.00 0.31 -17.12
N VAL A 183 -4.17 0.15 -16.47
CA VAL A 183 -5.48 0.20 -17.14
C VAL A 183 -6.18 1.56 -17.03
N SER A 184 -5.82 2.40 -16.05
CA SER A 184 -6.51 3.66 -15.73
C SER A 184 -5.81 4.88 -16.29
N GLN A 185 -6.59 5.81 -16.85
CA GLN A 185 -6.13 7.16 -17.19
C GLN A 185 -5.85 7.97 -15.91
N GLN A 186 -5.00 8.98 -16.01
CA GLN A 186 -4.64 9.84 -14.88
C GLN A 186 -5.85 10.47 -14.18
N LYS A 187 -6.89 10.83 -14.96
CA LYS A 187 -8.16 11.40 -14.46
C LYS A 187 -8.99 10.41 -13.63
N GLU A 188 -8.95 9.11 -13.96
CA GLU A 188 -9.74 8.04 -13.31
C GLU A 188 -8.97 7.33 -12.20
N ARG A 189 -7.64 7.42 -12.23
CA ARG A 189 -6.73 6.65 -11.37
C ARG A 189 -6.99 6.88 -9.88
N GLY A 190 -7.30 8.11 -9.48
CA GLY A 190 -7.59 8.45 -8.08
C GLY A 190 -8.74 7.64 -7.50
N SER A 191 -9.87 7.57 -8.23
CA SER A 191 -11.05 6.81 -7.80
C SER A 191 -10.76 5.31 -7.71
N TYR A 192 -10.07 4.72 -8.70
CA TYR A 192 -9.73 3.29 -8.69
C TYR A 192 -8.72 2.94 -7.60
N MET A 193 -7.75 3.80 -7.32
CA MET A 193 -6.83 3.62 -6.19
C MET A 193 -7.55 3.74 -4.85
N GLY A 194 -8.58 4.58 -4.74
CA GLY A 194 -9.44 4.67 -3.56
C GLY A 194 -10.16 3.35 -3.27
N TYR A 195 -10.76 2.72 -4.28
CA TYR A 195 -11.37 1.38 -4.14
C TYR A 195 -10.35 0.31 -3.73
N PHE A 196 -9.15 0.37 -4.29
CA PHE A 196 -8.08 -0.54 -3.93
C PHE A 196 -7.65 -0.38 -2.47
N GLN A 197 -7.47 0.86 -2.00
CA GLN A 197 -7.12 1.14 -0.61
C GLN A 197 -8.24 0.73 0.35
N PHE A 198 -9.49 0.90 -0.01
CA PHE A 198 -10.61 0.41 0.79
C PHE A 198 -10.51 -1.11 0.99
N GLY A 199 -10.21 -1.88 -0.08
CA GLY A 199 -9.97 -3.33 0.03
C GLY A 199 -8.86 -3.66 1.03
N THR A 200 -7.72 -2.98 0.98
CA THR A 200 -6.60 -3.23 1.91
C THR A 200 -6.93 -2.89 3.36
N LEU A 201 -7.81 -1.92 3.62
CA LEU A 201 -8.24 -1.52 4.97
C LEU A 201 -9.23 -2.50 5.61
N LEU A 202 -9.96 -3.29 4.83
CA LEU A 202 -10.87 -4.31 5.35
C LEU A 202 -10.14 -5.47 6.03
N GLY A 203 -8.91 -5.77 5.60
CA GLY A 203 -8.11 -6.87 6.13
C GLY A 203 -7.90 -6.83 7.65
N PRO A 204 -7.36 -5.74 8.20
CA PRO A 204 -7.17 -5.58 9.64
C PRO A 204 -8.49 -5.58 10.45
N SER A 205 -9.59 -5.14 9.84
CA SER A 205 -10.89 -5.06 10.51
C SER A 205 -11.59 -6.42 10.59
N ILE A 206 -11.60 -7.18 9.49
CA ILE A 206 -12.33 -8.44 9.38
C ILE A 206 -11.45 -9.63 9.78
N GLY A 207 -10.13 -9.52 9.55
CA GLY A 207 -9.18 -10.61 9.80
C GLY A 207 -9.29 -11.23 11.19
N PRO A 208 -9.17 -10.46 12.27
CA PRO A 208 -9.21 -11.02 13.62
C PRO A 208 -10.55 -11.65 13.99
N ILE A 209 -11.67 -11.13 13.47
CA ILE A 209 -12.99 -11.70 13.72
C ILE A 209 -13.09 -13.11 13.12
N VAL A 210 -12.73 -13.22 11.82
CA VAL A 210 -12.72 -14.51 11.14
C VAL A 210 -11.70 -15.45 11.77
N GLY A 211 -10.51 -14.93 12.13
CA GLY A 211 -9.46 -15.70 12.79
C GLY A 211 -9.87 -16.24 14.14
N GLY A 212 -10.50 -15.42 14.97
CA GLY A 212 -11.01 -15.84 16.28
C GLY A 212 -12.08 -16.91 16.16
N PHE A 213 -13.01 -16.75 15.20
CA PHE A 213 -14.05 -17.76 14.93
C PHE A 213 -13.44 -19.08 14.43
N MET A 214 -12.50 -19.02 13.49
CA MET A 214 -11.84 -20.22 12.95
C MET A 214 -10.99 -20.92 14.00
N ALA A 215 -10.25 -20.19 14.83
CA ALA A 215 -9.46 -20.74 15.92
C ALA A 215 -10.33 -21.42 16.98
N GLN A 216 -11.50 -20.85 17.29
CA GLN A 216 -12.45 -21.45 18.23
C GLN A 216 -13.11 -22.72 17.68
N ALA A 217 -13.42 -22.75 16.36
CA ALA A 217 -14.16 -23.85 15.74
C ALA A 217 -13.25 -25.05 15.42
N TRP A 218 -12.02 -24.82 14.93
CA TRP A 218 -11.12 -25.86 14.40
C TRP A 218 -9.68 -25.72 14.89
N ASN A 219 -9.46 -25.19 16.07
CA ASN A 219 -8.15 -24.83 16.60
C ASN A 219 -7.40 -23.84 15.69
N TRP A 220 -6.20 -23.44 16.05
CA TRP A 220 -5.39 -22.49 15.29
C TRP A 220 -5.06 -22.95 13.85
N HIS A 221 -5.04 -24.27 13.56
CA HIS A 221 -4.89 -24.80 12.20
C HIS A 221 -6.06 -24.39 11.28
N GLY A 222 -7.26 -24.22 11.84
CA GLY A 222 -8.46 -23.77 11.11
C GLY A 222 -8.27 -22.43 10.41
N VAL A 223 -7.48 -21.55 10.98
CA VAL A 223 -7.11 -20.26 10.37
C VAL A 223 -6.40 -20.47 9.03
N PHE A 224 -5.46 -21.39 8.97
CA PHE A 224 -4.68 -21.68 7.76
C PHE A 224 -5.46 -22.51 6.74
N PHE A 225 -6.32 -23.42 7.19
CA PHE A 225 -7.28 -24.12 6.32
C PHE A 225 -8.20 -23.13 5.63
N PHE A 226 -8.75 -22.17 6.38
CA PHE A 226 -9.59 -21.12 5.82
C PHE A 226 -8.81 -20.25 4.81
N LEU A 227 -7.59 -19.82 5.14
CA LEU A 227 -6.73 -19.06 4.22
C LEU A 227 -6.37 -19.86 2.96
N SER A 228 -6.17 -21.17 3.08
CA SER A 228 -5.91 -22.06 1.94
C SER A 228 -7.13 -22.17 1.04
N ALA A 229 -8.31 -22.39 1.61
CA ALA A 229 -9.56 -22.47 0.85
C ALA A 229 -9.88 -21.13 0.16
N PHE A 230 -9.84 -20.02 0.90
CA PHE A 230 -10.13 -18.69 0.40
C PHE A 230 -9.12 -18.24 -0.66
N GLY A 231 -7.81 -18.43 -0.37
CA GLY A 231 -6.74 -18.15 -1.33
C GLY A 231 -6.78 -19.03 -2.56
N GLY A 232 -7.15 -20.31 -2.41
CA GLY A 232 -7.33 -21.27 -3.51
C GLY A 232 -8.48 -20.86 -4.45
N VAL A 233 -9.64 -20.52 -3.90
CA VAL A 233 -10.78 -20.00 -4.67
C VAL A 233 -10.38 -18.72 -5.41
N TYR A 234 -9.70 -17.82 -4.72
CA TYR A 234 -9.23 -16.59 -5.33
C TYR A 234 -8.18 -16.84 -6.44
N MET A 235 -7.25 -17.77 -6.25
CA MET A 235 -6.27 -18.16 -7.25
C MET A 235 -6.92 -18.77 -8.50
N ILE A 236 -7.92 -19.64 -8.33
CA ILE A 236 -8.73 -20.17 -9.44
C ILE A 236 -9.36 -19.01 -10.21
N PHE A 237 -9.97 -18.07 -9.51
CA PHE A 237 -10.56 -16.90 -10.12
C PHE A 237 -9.55 -16.05 -10.90
N LEU A 238 -8.32 -15.83 -10.36
CA LEU A 238 -7.23 -15.16 -11.07
C LEU A 238 -6.86 -15.86 -12.38
N ILE A 239 -6.69 -17.19 -12.33
CA ILE A 239 -6.28 -17.98 -13.50
C ILE A 239 -7.32 -17.93 -14.60
N PHE A 240 -8.60 -17.99 -14.25
CA PHE A 240 -9.67 -18.05 -15.24
C PHE A 240 -9.99 -16.67 -15.84
N PHE A 241 -9.96 -15.60 -15.04
CA PHE A 241 -10.61 -14.34 -15.41
C PHE A 241 -9.68 -13.13 -15.52
N LEU A 242 -8.53 -13.07 -14.80
CA LEU A 242 -7.69 -11.87 -14.83
C LEU A 242 -6.94 -11.76 -16.16
N PRO A 243 -7.18 -10.73 -16.99
CA PRO A 243 -6.40 -10.48 -18.19
C PRO A 243 -5.03 -9.88 -17.84
N GLU A 244 -4.05 -10.03 -18.74
CA GLU A 244 -2.78 -9.32 -18.62
C GLU A 244 -3.01 -7.82 -18.83
N SER A 245 -2.44 -7.01 -17.94
CA SER A 245 -2.59 -5.55 -17.96
C SER A 245 -1.31 -4.79 -18.26
N LEU A 246 -0.14 -5.44 -18.19
CA LEU A 246 1.15 -4.78 -18.34
C LEU A 246 1.31 -4.14 -19.73
N ARG A 247 1.39 -2.82 -19.78
CA ARG A 247 1.48 -2.05 -21.02
C ARG A 247 2.70 -2.38 -21.87
N ALA A 248 3.83 -2.75 -21.26
CA ALA A 248 5.02 -3.16 -21.99
C ALA A 248 4.76 -4.39 -22.89
N LEU A 249 3.84 -5.28 -22.49
CA LEU A 249 3.51 -6.52 -23.20
C LEU A 249 2.27 -6.39 -24.08
N VAL A 250 1.20 -5.80 -23.55
CA VAL A 250 -0.11 -5.73 -24.23
C VAL A 250 -0.44 -4.35 -24.82
N GLY A 251 0.50 -3.40 -24.76
CA GLY A 251 0.29 -2.04 -25.26
C GLY A 251 -0.80 -1.32 -24.47
N ASN A 252 -1.75 -0.70 -25.18
CA ASN A 252 -2.94 -0.08 -24.58
C ASN A 252 -4.04 -1.11 -24.21
N GLY A 253 -3.77 -2.42 -24.36
CA GLY A 253 -4.71 -3.51 -24.20
C GLY A 253 -5.25 -4.05 -25.53
N SER A 254 -4.75 -3.56 -26.67
CA SER A 254 -5.15 -4.02 -28.01
C SER A 254 -4.39 -5.27 -28.49
N LEU A 255 -3.23 -5.56 -27.91
CA LEU A 255 -2.43 -6.73 -28.27
C LEU A 255 -2.95 -7.98 -27.55
N GLN A 256 -3.09 -9.08 -28.29
CA GLN A 256 -3.63 -10.33 -27.74
C GLN A 256 -2.57 -11.10 -26.95
N PRO A 257 -2.80 -11.37 -25.64
CA PRO A 257 -1.90 -12.20 -24.85
C PRO A 257 -1.91 -13.66 -25.31
N VAL A 258 -0.75 -14.33 -25.22
CA VAL A 258 -0.54 -15.73 -25.61
C VAL A 258 0.01 -16.55 -24.43
N GLY A 259 -0.20 -17.88 -24.45
CA GLY A 259 0.33 -18.79 -23.43
C GLY A 259 -0.14 -18.46 -22.02
N VAL A 260 0.79 -18.33 -21.06
CA VAL A 260 0.50 -18.06 -19.63
C VAL A 260 -0.11 -16.69 -19.35
N TRP A 261 0.01 -15.73 -20.27
CA TRP A 261 -0.59 -14.39 -20.17
C TRP A 261 -2.05 -14.37 -20.62
N ARG A 262 -2.53 -15.41 -21.32
CA ARG A 262 -3.91 -15.51 -21.80
C ARG A 262 -4.84 -16.00 -20.70
N THR A 263 -6.02 -15.38 -20.58
CA THR A 263 -7.11 -15.87 -19.72
C THR A 263 -7.72 -17.14 -20.29
N ILE A 264 -8.13 -18.06 -19.42
CA ILE A 264 -8.81 -19.30 -19.84
C ILE A 264 -10.19 -18.96 -20.38
N VAL A 265 -10.94 -18.08 -19.70
CA VAL A 265 -12.27 -17.64 -20.14
C VAL A 265 -12.17 -16.28 -20.83
N PRO A 266 -12.40 -16.22 -22.13
CA PRO A 266 -12.26 -14.98 -22.90
C PRO A 266 -13.52 -14.10 -22.83
N LEU A 267 -13.87 -13.62 -21.66
CA LEU A 267 -15.09 -12.82 -21.42
C LEU A 267 -15.25 -11.58 -22.32
N TRP A 268 -14.14 -11.03 -22.83
CA TRP A 268 -14.12 -9.73 -23.52
C TRP A 268 -13.37 -9.72 -24.86
N THR A 269 -12.94 -10.87 -25.37
CA THR A 269 -11.98 -11.01 -26.49
C THR A 269 -12.40 -10.28 -27.76
N LYS A 270 -13.64 -10.46 -28.23
CA LYS A 270 -14.10 -9.83 -29.47
C LYS A 270 -14.19 -8.32 -29.40
N ARG A 271 -14.50 -7.79 -28.22
CA ARG A 271 -14.69 -6.35 -28.01
C ARG A 271 -13.36 -5.59 -27.76
N THR A 272 -12.36 -6.30 -27.26
CA THR A 272 -11.07 -5.70 -26.89
C THR A 272 -10.03 -5.83 -28.00
N TYR A 273 -9.97 -6.99 -28.69
CA TYR A 273 -8.89 -7.30 -29.64
C TYR A 273 -9.28 -7.14 -31.12
N GLY A 274 -10.54 -6.83 -31.43
CA GLY A 274 -11.02 -6.68 -32.80
C GLY A 274 -11.00 -7.97 -33.63
N THR A 275 -11.18 -7.84 -34.95
CA THR A 275 -11.27 -8.98 -35.89
C THR A 275 -9.92 -9.57 -36.31
N LYS A 276 -8.83 -8.81 -36.22
CA LYS A 276 -7.47 -9.25 -36.55
C LYS A 276 -6.51 -8.85 -35.40
N PRO A 277 -6.46 -9.62 -34.29
CA PRO A 277 -5.64 -9.27 -33.16
C PRO A 277 -4.15 -9.40 -33.48
N LYS A 278 -3.36 -8.38 -33.13
CA LYS A 278 -1.91 -8.44 -33.17
C LYS A 278 -1.40 -9.20 -31.93
N PRO A 279 -0.35 -10.05 -32.04
CA PRO A 279 0.21 -10.75 -30.88
C PRO A 279 0.88 -9.76 -29.91
N MET A 280 0.91 -10.12 -28.63
CA MET A 280 1.59 -9.36 -27.59
C MET A 280 3.10 -9.28 -27.83
N ARG A 281 3.76 -8.30 -27.22
CA ARG A 281 5.21 -8.20 -27.20
C ARG A 281 5.79 -9.25 -26.24
N MET A 282 6.85 -9.96 -26.64
CA MET A 282 7.49 -10.93 -25.75
C MET A 282 8.32 -10.20 -24.66
N PRO A 283 8.32 -10.71 -23.41
CA PRO A 283 9.15 -10.14 -22.36
C PRO A 283 10.64 -10.26 -22.72
N PRO A 284 11.47 -9.31 -22.27
CA PRO A 284 12.91 -9.37 -22.48
C PRO A 284 13.52 -10.58 -21.75
N LYS A 285 14.69 -11.04 -22.22
CA LYS A 285 15.45 -12.09 -21.52
C LYS A 285 15.81 -11.62 -20.10
N LEU A 286 15.86 -12.59 -19.18
CA LEU A 286 16.16 -12.34 -17.77
C LEU A 286 17.55 -11.72 -17.58
N HIS A 287 17.60 -10.43 -17.28
CA HIS A 287 18.81 -9.72 -16.88
C HIS A 287 18.62 -9.13 -15.48
N ILE A 288 19.13 -9.81 -14.46
CA ILE A 288 18.95 -9.44 -13.04
C ILE A 288 19.39 -7.99 -12.77
N LYS A 289 20.47 -7.53 -13.41
CA LYS A 289 21.00 -6.16 -13.24
C LYS A 289 20.06 -5.06 -13.76
N THR A 290 19.21 -5.34 -14.74
CA THR A 290 18.31 -4.34 -15.34
C THR A 290 16.93 -4.29 -14.68
N MET A 291 16.60 -5.24 -13.81
CA MET A 291 15.29 -5.33 -13.18
C MET A 291 15.01 -4.25 -12.11
N GLY A 292 16.05 -3.61 -11.60
CA GLY A 292 15.90 -2.50 -10.66
C GLY A 292 15.45 -2.91 -9.26
N PHE A 293 15.88 -4.08 -8.78
CA PHE A 293 15.70 -4.53 -7.39
C PHE A 293 16.32 -3.58 -6.37
N ASP A 294 17.30 -2.78 -6.80
CA ASP A 294 18.00 -1.79 -6.01
C ASP A 294 17.25 -0.46 -5.88
N LYS A 295 16.24 -0.21 -6.72
CA LYS A 295 15.50 1.08 -6.71
C LYS A 295 14.93 1.47 -5.35
N PRO A 296 14.23 0.59 -4.58
CA PRO A 296 13.75 0.93 -3.25
C PRO A 296 14.89 1.25 -2.28
N TRP A 297 16.01 0.51 -2.34
CA TRP A 297 17.17 0.71 -1.49
C TRP A 297 17.89 2.02 -1.78
N ARG A 298 17.98 2.42 -3.05
CA ARG A 298 18.53 3.73 -3.45
C ARG A 298 17.73 4.91 -2.92
N MET A 299 16.44 4.72 -2.60
CA MET A 299 15.63 5.77 -2.01
C MET A 299 16.09 6.15 -0.59
N TYR A 300 16.68 5.22 0.16
CA TYR A 300 17.29 5.52 1.46
C TYR A 300 18.53 6.42 1.37
N GLY A 301 19.16 6.51 0.22
CA GLY A 301 20.24 7.48 -0.05
C GLY A 301 19.75 8.94 -0.12
N GLN A 302 18.43 9.17 -0.21
CA GLN A 302 17.84 10.51 -0.18
C GLN A 302 17.51 10.87 1.27
N PRO A 303 18.12 11.92 1.86
CA PRO A 303 17.96 12.22 3.28
C PRO A 303 16.53 12.56 3.68
N ASP A 304 15.78 13.25 2.83
CA ASP A 304 14.37 13.56 3.06
C ASP A 304 13.48 12.31 3.07
N VAL A 305 13.72 11.35 2.17
CA VAL A 305 12.99 10.07 2.14
C VAL A 305 13.33 9.23 3.36
N ALA A 306 14.63 9.07 3.69
CA ALA A 306 15.06 8.29 4.83
C ALA A 306 14.50 8.82 6.16
N LEU A 307 14.51 10.14 6.37
CA LEU A 307 13.95 10.78 7.54
C LEU A 307 12.42 10.65 7.60
N MET A 308 11.72 10.80 6.48
CA MET A 308 10.27 10.58 6.44
C MET A 308 9.90 9.11 6.71
N ILE A 309 10.68 8.16 6.19
CA ILE A 309 10.49 6.74 6.50
C ILE A 309 10.69 6.48 8.00
N ALA A 310 11.74 7.03 8.61
CA ALA A 310 11.97 6.90 10.06
C ALA A 310 10.82 7.50 10.88
N THR A 311 10.33 8.68 10.48
CA THR A 311 9.19 9.36 11.08
C THR A 311 7.93 8.49 11.04
N TYR A 312 7.69 7.77 9.94
CA TYR A 312 6.57 6.84 9.79
C TYR A 312 6.78 5.53 10.57
N ALA A 313 7.97 4.95 10.45
CA ALA A 313 8.25 3.58 10.88
C ALA A 313 8.19 3.39 12.40
N ILE A 314 8.64 4.38 13.19
CA ILE A 314 8.64 4.31 14.66
C ILE A 314 7.21 4.23 15.22
N PRO A 315 6.27 5.15 14.94
CA PRO A 315 4.89 5.03 15.39
C PRO A 315 4.16 3.80 14.81
N PHE A 316 4.50 3.39 13.58
CA PHE A 316 3.95 2.16 12.99
C PHE A 316 4.40 0.91 13.75
N GLY A 317 5.64 0.86 14.21
CA GLY A 317 6.15 -0.20 15.07
C GLY A 317 5.37 -0.28 16.39
N SER A 318 5.12 0.85 17.06
CA SER A 318 4.33 0.91 18.30
C SER A 318 2.86 0.52 18.07
N PHE A 319 2.26 0.95 16.97
CA PHE A 319 0.91 0.54 16.59
C PHE A 319 0.82 -0.98 16.35
N THR A 320 1.82 -1.56 15.68
CA THR A 320 1.89 -3.01 15.44
C THR A 320 2.12 -3.78 16.74
N LEU A 321 2.95 -3.26 17.64
CA LEU A 321 3.17 -3.81 18.98
C LEU A 321 1.85 -3.86 19.76
N MET A 322 1.08 -2.77 19.79
CA MET A 322 -0.23 -2.72 20.46
C MET A 322 -1.16 -3.84 19.94
N SER A 323 -1.23 -4.00 18.62
CA SER A 323 -2.06 -5.03 18.01
C SER A 323 -1.57 -6.44 18.31
N SER A 324 -0.25 -6.67 18.27
CA SER A 324 0.34 -8.01 18.43
C SER A 324 0.27 -8.53 19.86
N CYS A 325 0.44 -7.65 20.85
CA CYS A 325 0.39 -8.01 22.26
C CYS A 325 -1.02 -8.04 22.84
N LEU A 326 -2.03 -7.63 22.06
CA LEU A 326 -3.40 -7.57 22.55
C LEU A 326 -3.94 -8.97 22.90
N SER A 327 -3.79 -9.96 22.02
CA SER A 327 -4.34 -11.30 22.24
C SER A 327 -3.75 -12.02 23.46
N PRO A 328 -2.42 -12.05 23.68
CA PRO A 328 -1.88 -12.59 24.91
C PRO A 328 -2.44 -11.92 26.17
N VAL A 329 -2.49 -10.60 26.20
CA VAL A 329 -2.98 -9.85 27.38
C VAL A 329 -4.48 -10.09 27.61
N LEU A 330 -5.30 -10.15 26.57
CA LEU A 330 -6.72 -10.46 26.70
C LEU A 330 -6.95 -11.89 27.21
N TYR A 331 -6.11 -12.82 26.78
CA TYR A 331 -6.15 -14.19 27.25
C TYR A 331 -5.74 -14.30 28.74
N ASP A 332 -4.58 -13.73 29.10
CA ASP A 332 -4.00 -13.88 30.44
C ASP A 332 -4.79 -13.10 31.51
N ASN A 333 -5.28 -11.87 31.17
CA ASN A 333 -5.90 -10.97 32.15
C ASN A 333 -7.44 -11.06 32.19
N TYR A 334 -8.09 -11.40 31.06
CA TYR A 334 -9.56 -11.41 30.96
C TYR A 334 -10.14 -12.79 30.65
N GLU A 335 -9.29 -13.82 30.51
CA GLU A 335 -9.68 -15.21 30.24
C GLU A 335 -10.63 -15.36 29.02
N LEU A 336 -10.45 -14.51 28.00
CA LEU A 336 -11.32 -14.47 26.83
C LEU A 336 -11.03 -15.64 25.88
N ASN A 337 -12.10 -16.20 25.30
CA ASN A 337 -11.99 -17.19 24.23
C ASN A 337 -11.52 -16.55 22.92
N SER A 338 -10.98 -17.37 21.99
CA SER A 338 -10.39 -16.89 20.73
C SER A 338 -11.35 -16.05 19.88
N TRP A 339 -12.67 -16.38 19.81
CA TRP A 339 -13.65 -15.56 19.09
C TRP A 339 -13.94 -14.22 19.77
N GLN A 340 -13.96 -14.17 21.10
CA GLN A 340 -14.14 -12.93 21.88
C GLN A 340 -12.94 -12.02 21.70
N MET A 341 -11.72 -12.58 21.73
CA MET A 341 -10.50 -11.84 21.40
C MET A 341 -10.57 -11.24 19.97
N GLY A 342 -11.05 -12.02 18.99
CA GLY A 342 -11.27 -11.55 17.63
C GLY A 342 -12.21 -10.34 17.56
N LEU A 343 -13.28 -10.32 18.35
CA LEU A 343 -14.20 -9.18 18.42
C LEU A 343 -13.55 -7.92 19.05
N CYS A 344 -12.63 -8.08 20.00
CA CYS A 344 -11.92 -6.96 20.60
C CYS A 344 -11.08 -6.17 19.57
N PHE A 345 -10.64 -6.78 18.48
CA PHE A 345 -9.95 -6.09 17.39
C PHE A 345 -10.85 -5.18 16.54
N LEU A 346 -12.19 -5.27 16.69
CA LEU A 346 -13.11 -4.31 16.04
C LEU A 346 -12.78 -2.86 16.39
N GLY A 347 -12.36 -2.59 17.63
CA GLY A 347 -11.93 -1.25 18.02
C GLY A 347 -10.83 -0.72 17.13
N ILE A 348 -9.79 -1.53 16.89
CA ILE A 348 -8.65 -1.18 16.02
C ILE A 348 -9.11 -1.02 14.56
N GLY A 349 -9.92 -1.95 14.06
CA GLY A 349 -10.41 -1.93 12.68
C GLY A 349 -11.31 -0.74 12.37
N CYS A 350 -12.32 -0.50 13.20
CA CYS A 350 -13.25 0.63 13.05
C CYS A 350 -12.55 1.98 13.21
N GLY A 351 -11.62 2.09 14.18
CA GLY A 351 -10.81 3.30 14.37
C GLY A 351 -9.94 3.60 13.15
N SER A 352 -9.30 2.56 12.59
CA SER A 352 -8.48 2.70 11.37
C SER A 352 -9.29 3.13 10.15
N ALA A 353 -10.47 2.56 9.95
CA ALA A 353 -11.38 2.93 8.87
C ALA A 353 -11.87 4.38 9.01
N ALA A 354 -12.34 4.76 10.21
CA ALA A 354 -12.78 6.12 10.51
C ALA A 354 -11.64 7.13 10.32
N GLY A 355 -10.41 6.83 10.79
CA GLY A 355 -9.24 7.66 10.61
C GLY A 355 -8.86 7.89 9.16
N SER A 356 -8.94 6.86 8.33
CA SER A 356 -8.65 6.94 6.90
C SER A 356 -9.63 7.85 6.16
N ILE A 357 -10.93 7.74 6.46
CA ILE A 357 -11.96 8.60 5.88
C ILE A 357 -11.79 10.05 6.33
N ALA A 358 -11.59 10.26 7.64
CA ALA A 358 -11.46 11.58 8.23
C ALA A 358 -10.26 12.35 7.67
N VAL A 359 -9.09 11.69 7.57
CA VAL A 359 -7.88 12.34 7.06
C VAL A 359 -7.95 12.63 5.56
N GLY A 360 -8.60 11.77 4.76
CA GLY A 360 -8.83 12.03 3.34
C GLY A 360 -9.54 13.37 3.14
N HIS A 361 -10.70 13.54 3.77
CA HIS A 361 -11.46 14.80 3.69
C HIS A 361 -10.68 16.01 4.24
N LEU A 362 -9.92 15.83 5.33
CA LEU A 362 -9.13 16.91 5.91
C LEU A 362 -8.01 17.36 4.98
N LEU A 363 -7.24 16.42 4.43
CA LEU A 363 -6.10 16.72 3.55
C LEU A 363 -6.56 17.36 2.23
N ASP A 364 -7.67 16.88 1.65
CA ASP A 364 -8.23 17.46 0.42
C ASP A 364 -8.74 18.88 0.65
N ARG A 365 -9.42 19.13 1.77
CA ARG A 365 -9.90 20.46 2.15
C ARG A 365 -8.76 21.45 2.38
N GLU A 366 -7.71 21.04 3.08
CA GLU A 366 -6.54 21.90 3.34
C GLU A 366 -5.73 22.16 2.07
N TYR A 367 -5.58 21.15 1.21
CA TYR A 367 -4.93 21.32 -0.09
C TYR A 367 -5.69 22.31 -0.98
N ALA A 368 -7.02 22.17 -1.09
CA ALA A 368 -7.86 23.09 -1.86
C ALA A 368 -7.79 24.54 -1.32
N ARG A 369 -7.78 24.71 0.01
CA ARG A 369 -7.61 26.03 0.65
C ARG A 369 -6.24 26.64 0.34
N ALA A 370 -5.19 25.84 0.46
CA ALA A 370 -3.83 26.32 0.25
C ALA A 370 -3.57 26.69 -1.21
N MET A 371 -4.12 25.93 -2.16
CA MET A 371 -4.09 26.26 -3.60
C MET A 371 -4.81 27.58 -3.90
N GLY A 372 -5.95 27.84 -3.26
CA GLY A 372 -6.69 29.10 -3.43
C GLY A 372 -5.94 30.33 -2.92
N VAL A 373 -5.01 30.16 -1.95
CA VAL A 373 -4.25 31.28 -1.35
C VAL A 373 -2.88 31.47 -1.99
N HIS A 374 -2.14 30.39 -2.31
CA HIS A 374 -0.72 30.44 -2.71
C HIS A 374 -0.47 30.05 -4.17
N GLY A 375 -1.46 29.56 -4.89
CA GLY A 375 -1.31 29.11 -6.29
C GLY A 375 -0.17 28.07 -6.45
N ASP A 376 0.65 28.25 -7.51
CA ASP A 376 1.74 27.32 -7.85
C ASP A 376 2.96 27.37 -6.90
N GLN A 377 3.04 28.36 -5.99
CA GLN A 377 4.13 28.48 -5.01
C GLN A 377 3.89 27.67 -3.72
N LEU A 378 3.05 26.66 -3.78
CA LEU A 378 2.64 25.88 -2.62
C LEU A 378 3.79 25.07 -2.02
N ASN A 379 4.11 25.30 -0.75
CA ASN A 379 5.01 24.44 0.01
C ASN A 379 4.27 23.18 0.46
N LEU A 380 4.36 22.13 -0.36
CA LEU A 380 3.65 20.87 -0.18
C LEU A 380 3.96 20.19 1.16
N HIS A 381 5.24 20.28 1.62
CA HIS A 381 5.67 19.73 2.91
C HIS A 381 4.89 20.36 4.06
N HIS A 382 4.75 21.69 4.05
CA HIS A 382 4.11 22.39 5.17
C HIS A 382 2.60 22.14 5.21
N VAL A 383 1.93 22.19 4.05
CA VAL A 383 0.47 22.01 3.97
C VAL A 383 0.04 20.60 4.41
N ARG A 384 0.71 19.57 3.91
CA ARG A 384 0.36 18.18 4.18
C ARG A 384 0.79 17.69 5.57
N MET A 385 1.89 18.25 6.13
CA MET A 385 2.43 17.84 7.44
C MET A 385 1.93 18.69 8.62
N LYS A 386 1.17 19.74 8.38
CA LYS A 386 0.69 20.69 9.40
C LYS A 386 0.01 20.02 10.60
N TYR A 387 -0.86 19.05 10.37
CA TYR A 387 -1.62 18.37 11.43
C TYR A 387 -0.94 17.10 11.96
N MET A 388 0.12 16.65 11.31
CA MET A 388 0.84 15.43 11.67
C MET A 388 1.27 15.40 13.14
N PRO A 389 1.87 16.49 13.74
CA PRO A 389 2.26 16.48 15.14
C PRO A 389 1.09 16.26 16.10
N HIS A 390 -0.06 16.87 15.82
CA HIS A 390 -1.25 16.73 16.65
C HIS A 390 -1.78 15.29 16.66
N PHE A 391 -1.80 14.64 15.50
CA PHE A 391 -2.22 13.24 15.40
C PHE A 391 -1.25 12.30 16.12
N ASN A 392 0.06 12.59 16.06
CA ASN A 392 1.07 11.81 16.78
C ASN A 392 0.94 11.94 18.30
N ILE A 393 0.70 13.15 18.81
CA ILE A 393 0.46 13.38 20.24
C ILE A 393 -0.77 12.60 20.70
N LEU A 394 -1.89 12.73 20.00
CA LEU A 394 -3.14 12.05 20.35
C LEU A 394 -2.98 10.53 20.28
N PHE A 395 -2.35 10.01 19.23
CA PHE A 395 -2.02 8.58 19.14
C PHE A 395 -1.23 8.11 20.36
N SER A 396 -0.13 8.81 20.70
CA SER A 396 0.76 8.41 21.78
C SER A 396 0.05 8.47 23.15
N VAL A 397 -0.81 9.47 23.37
CA VAL A 397 -1.59 9.59 24.62
C VAL A 397 -2.55 8.42 24.75
N PHE A 398 -3.39 8.14 23.73
CA PHE A 398 -4.34 7.03 23.77
C PHE A 398 -3.64 5.67 23.85
N PHE A 399 -2.48 5.53 23.20
CA PHE A 399 -1.64 4.34 23.26
C PHE A 399 -1.11 4.09 24.68
N ILE A 400 -0.56 5.09 25.36
CA ILE A 400 -0.06 4.98 26.74
C ILE A 400 -1.21 4.65 27.71
N VAL A 401 -2.32 5.39 27.62
CA VAL A 401 -3.49 5.16 28.48
C VAL A 401 -4.03 3.73 28.31
N ASN A 402 -4.11 3.24 27.06
CA ASN A 402 -4.50 1.85 26.78
C ASN A 402 -3.62 0.83 27.51
N GLY A 403 -2.30 1.07 27.57
CA GLY A 403 -1.37 0.19 28.27
C GLY A 403 -1.67 0.06 29.77
N TRP A 404 -1.93 1.16 30.42
CA TRP A 404 -2.26 1.17 31.86
C TRP A 404 -3.63 0.57 32.16
N LEU A 405 -4.62 0.82 31.30
CA LEU A 405 -5.95 0.20 31.45
C LEU A 405 -5.92 -1.32 31.35
N LEU A 406 -5.11 -1.86 30.42
CA LEU A 406 -4.91 -3.32 30.28
C LEU A 406 -4.06 -3.90 31.42
N ASN A 407 -3.09 -3.14 31.93
CA ASN A 407 -2.23 -3.58 33.04
C ASN A 407 -3.00 -3.71 34.37
N TYR A 408 -3.97 -2.82 34.62
CA TYR A 408 -4.81 -2.85 35.82
C TYR A 408 -6.09 -3.67 35.67
N THR A 409 -6.27 -4.38 34.54
CA THR A 409 -7.46 -5.21 34.27
C THR A 409 -8.79 -4.48 34.51
N ILE A 410 -8.85 -3.22 34.10
CA ILE A 410 -10.07 -2.41 34.22
C ILE A 410 -11.12 -2.96 33.25
N TYR A 411 -12.41 -2.60 33.49
CA TYR A 411 -13.52 -3.02 32.66
C TYR A 411 -13.20 -2.97 31.14
N LEU A 412 -13.37 -4.09 30.44
CA LEU A 412 -12.90 -4.36 29.07
C LEU A 412 -13.27 -3.28 28.03
N ALA A 413 -14.42 -2.60 28.19
CA ALA A 413 -14.81 -1.55 27.27
C ALA A 413 -13.85 -0.34 27.25
N ALA A 414 -13.19 -0.02 28.38
CA ALA A 414 -12.30 1.13 28.47
C ALA A 414 -11.07 0.98 27.57
N PRO A 415 -10.26 -0.11 27.63
CA PRO A 415 -9.16 -0.28 26.71
C PRO A 415 -9.60 -0.39 25.23
N LEU A 416 -10.76 -0.97 24.93
CA LEU A 416 -11.28 -1.05 23.55
C LEU A 416 -11.60 0.34 22.97
N ILE A 417 -12.16 1.25 23.77
CA ILE A 417 -12.39 2.64 23.37
C ILE A 417 -11.05 3.35 23.12
N MET A 418 -10.07 3.16 24.01
CA MET A 418 -8.72 3.76 23.81
C MET A 418 -8.05 3.23 22.54
N GLN A 419 -8.16 1.94 22.24
CA GLN A 419 -7.67 1.34 20.99
C GLN A 419 -8.33 1.92 19.75
N PHE A 420 -9.64 2.16 19.80
CA PHE A 420 -10.35 2.82 18.71
C PHE A 420 -9.76 4.20 18.41
N PHE A 421 -9.58 5.06 19.43
CA PHE A 421 -9.01 6.39 19.24
C PHE A 421 -7.53 6.34 18.87
N ALA A 422 -6.75 5.47 19.50
CA ALA A 422 -5.34 5.27 19.14
C ALA A 422 -5.20 4.91 17.65
N SER A 423 -5.99 3.95 17.18
CA SER A 423 -5.99 3.53 15.77
C SER A 423 -6.47 4.62 14.82
N TRP A 424 -7.48 5.39 15.22
CA TRP A 424 -7.98 6.53 14.46
C TRP A 424 -6.86 7.53 14.19
N PHE A 425 -6.18 8.01 15.24
CA PHE A 425 -5.12 9.01 15.09
C PHE A 425 -3.84 8.45 14.47
N ALA A 426 -3.51 7.17 14.73
CA ALA A 426 -2.40 6.51 14.07
C ALA A 426 -2.56 6.48 12.55
N VAL A 427 -3.72 6.08 12.05
CA VAL A 427 -3.99 6.02 10.60
C VAL A 427 -4.04 7.41 9.97
N MET A 428 -4.57 8.42 10.67
CA MET A 428 -4.51 9.80 10.21
C MET A 428 -3.05 10.26 10.04
N TYR A 429 -2.21 9.97 11.03
CA TYR A 429 -0.78 10.26 10.99
C TYR A 429 -0.06 9.56 9.83
N PHE A 430 -0.29 8.26 9.63
CA PHE A 430 0.33 7.46 8.57
C PHE A 430 -0.04 7.95 7.18
N ASN A 431 -1.30 8.29 6.97
CA ASN A 431 -1.76 8.78 5.68
C ASN A 431 -1.18 10.16 5.33
N CYS A 432 -0.97 11.05 6.32
CA CYS A 432 -0.28 12.33 6.08
C CYS A 432 1.11 12.11 5.48
N ILE A 433 1.94 11.24 6.07
CA ILE A 433 3.31 11.00 5.61
C ILE A 433 3.32 10.28 4.25
N ASN A 434 2.47 9.26 4.10
CA ASN A 434 2.37 8.51 2.84
C ASN A 434 2.01 9.43 1.66
N THR A 435 1.05 10.33 1.87
CA THR A 435 0.63 11.29 0.83
C THR A 435 1.77 12.25 0.48
N VAL A 436 2.46 12.81 1.47
CA VAL A 436 3.61 13.70 1.22
C VAL A 436 4.70 13.00 0.42
N LEU A 437 5.06 11.77 0.79
CA LEU A 437 6.09 10.99 0.09
C LEU A 437 5.75 10.77 -1.39
N VAL A 438 4.50 10.43 -1.68
CA VAL A 438 4.03 10.21 -3.06
C VAL A 438 3.96 11.52 -3.84
N ASP A 439 3.49 12.60 -3.21
CA ASP A 439 3.35 13.91 -3.85
C ASP A 439 4.72 14.55 -4.18
N ILE A 440 5.76 14.31 -3.36
CA ILE A 440 7.12 14.82 -3.61
C ILE A 440 7.82 14.05 -4.74
N TYR A 441 7.53 12.76 -4.88
CA TYR A 441 8.19 11.87 -5.85
C TYR A 441 7.20 11.22 -6.84
N PRO A 442 6.40 11.98 -7.61
CA PRO A 442 5.34 11.42 -8.44
C PRO A 442 5.86 10.46 -9.51
N GLN A 443 7.07 10.70 -10.06
CA GLN A 443 7.70 9.83 -11.06
C GLN A 443 8.32 8.56 -10.46
N ARG A 444 8.57 8.52 -9.15
CA ARG A 444 9.19 7.41 -8.42
C ARG A 444 8.32 6.90 -7.28
N ALA A 445 7.02 7.19 -7.30
CA ALA A 445 6.07 6.87 -6.24
C ALA A 445 6.12 5.40 -5.82
N ALA A 446 6.19 4.46 -6.79
CA ALA A 446 6.29 3.03 -6.50
C ALA A 446 7.56 2.66 -5.72
N SER A 447 8.73 3.22 -6.09
CA SER A 447 10.00 2.94 -5.40
C SER A 447 10.01 3.52 -3.98
N VAL A 448 9.45 4.71 -3.79
CA VAL A 448 9.34 5.38 -2.48
C VAL A 448 8.38 4.61 -1.57
N THR A 449 7.23 4.18 -2.08
CA THR A 449 6.27 3.37 -1.32
C THR A 449 6.85 2.00 -0.95
N ALA A 450 7.63 1.39 -1.84
CA ALA A 450 8.34 0.13 -1.52
C ALA A 450 9.40 0.34 -0.43
N ALA A 451 10.19 1.42 -0.49
CA ALA A 451 11.13 1.77 0.56
C ALA A 451 10.41 2.01 1.90
N LEU A 452 9.31 2.78 1.91
CA LEU A 452 8.49 2.99 3.10
C LEU A 452 8.00 1.65 3.67
N ASN A 453 7.56 0.73 2.83
CA ASN A 453 7.11 -0.60 3.26
C ASN A 453 8.23 -1.40 3.94
N ILE A 454 9.45 -1.37 3.40
CA ILE A 454 10.62 -2.02 4.02
C ILE A 454 10.87 -1.41 5.41
N GLY A 455 10.99 -0.09 5.50
CA GLY A 455 11.30 0.60 6.76
C GLY A 455 10.26 0.33 7.85
N ARG A 456 8.98 0.50 7.54
CA ARG A 456 7.90 0.27 8.50
C ARG A 456 7.83 -1.18 8.99
N CYS A 457 8.00 -2.16 8.08
CA CYS A 457 7.89 -3.57 8.44
C CYS A 457 9.09 -4.06 9.25
N LEU A 458 10.32 -3.62 8.92
CA LEU A 458 11.51 -3.97 9.69
C LEU A 458 11.49 -3.36 11.10
N THR A 459 11.09 -2.10 11.22
CA THR A 459 10.93 -1.45 12.54
C THR A 459 9.84 -2.14 13.37
N ALA A 460 8.70 -2.46 12.75
CA ALA A 460 7.62 -3.19 13.42
C ALA A 460 8.07 -4.59 13.85
N ALA A 461 8.82 -5.30 13.02
CA ALA A 461 9.39 -6.61 13.36
C ALA A 461 10.31 -6.53 14.58
N GLY A 462 11.18 -5.51 14.65
CA GLY A 462 12.03 -5.28 15.82
C GLY A 462 11.24 -4.98 17.10
N PHE A 463 10.22 -4.14 17.01
CA PHE A 463 9.37 -3.79 18.16
C PHE A 463 8.57 -5.00 18.67
N VAL A 464 7.98 -5.79 17.76
CA VAL A 464 7.23 -7.01 18.12
C VAL A 464 8.16 -8.07 18.70
N ALA A 465 9.38 -8.24 18.14
CA ALA A 465 10.34 -9.21 18.67
C ALA A 465 10.79 -8.88 20.10
N ALA A 466 10.97 -7.59 20.41
CA ALA A 466 11.39 -7.12 21.72
C ALA A 466 10.23 -7.07 22.74
N SER A 467 8.98 -6.94 22.27
CA SER A 467 7.82 -6.56 23.09
C SER A 467 7.59 -7.49 24.27
N GLN A 468 7.56 -8.82 24.05
CA GLN A 468 7.21 -9.76 25.10
C GLN A 468 8.30 -9.83 26.19
N TYR A 469 9.58 -9.78 25.81
CA TYR A 469 10.69 -9.74 26.78
C TYR A 469 10.61 -8.51 27.67
N ILE A 470 10.22 -7.36 27.11
CA ILE A 470 10.06 -6.11 27.87
C ILE A 470 8.81 -6.18 28.76
N ILE A 471 7.70 -6.75 28.25
CA ILE A 471 6.47 -6.95 29.02
C ILE A 471 6.72 -7.86 30.23
N ASP A 472 7.45 -8.95 30.04
CA ASP A 472 7.77 -9.90 31.11
C ASP A 472 8.67 -9.26 32.19
N ALA A 473 9.52 -8.30 31.79
CA ALA A 473 10.45 -7.62 32.72
C ALA A 473 9.81 -6.47 33.50
N ILE A 474 9.00 -5.61 32.85
CA ILE A 474 8.51 -4.35 33.43
C ILE A 474 6.99 -4.19 33.39
N GLY A 475 6.28 -5.17 32.86
CA GLY A 475 4.83 -5.14 32.71
C GLY A 475 4.33 -4.39 31.48
N TYR A 476 3.04 -4.57 31.17
CA TYR A 476 2.41 -4.06 29.97
C TYR A 476 2.29 -2.52 29.95
N GLY A 477 1.94 -1.92 31.09
CA GLY A 477 1.77 -0.47 31.23
C GLY A 477 3.06 0.31 30.95
N TRP A 478 4.16 -0.11 31.54
CA TRP A 478 5.47 0.53 31.32
C TRP A 478 5.98 0.29 29.89
N THR A 479 5.77 -0.88 29.35
CA THR A 479 6.12 -1.19 27.95
C THR A 479 5.42 -0.22 26.99
N GLN A 480 4.10 -0.05 27.10
CA GLN A 480 3.40 0.92 26.25
C GLN A 480 3.80 2.36 26.53
N THR A 481 4.16 2.71 27.77
CA THR A 481 4.66 4.04 28.09
C THR A 481 5.99 4.33 27.38
N ILE A 482 6.95 3.41 27.42
CA ILE A 482 8.25 3.58 26.76
C ILE A 482 8.07 3.72 25.24
N PHE A 483 7.36 2.78 24.61
CA PHE A 483 7.15 2.83 23.16
C PHE A 483 6.27 4.02 22.72
N GLY A 484 5.32 4.44 23.56
CA GLY A 484 4.51 5.63 23.34
C GLY A 484 5.33 6.91 23.39
N LEU A 485 6.24 7.04 24.37
CA LEU A 485 7.18 8.16 24.46
C LEU A 485 8.19 8.18 23.31
N VAL A 486 8.72 7.01 22.91
CA VAL A 486 9.58 6.89 21.73
C VAL A 486 8.83 7.34 20.47
N SER A 487 7.58 6.91 20.30
CA SER A 487 6.73 7.32 19.17
C SER A 487 6.38 8.81 19.21
N LEU A 488 6.29 9.41 20.38
CA LEU A 488 6.01 10.84 20.52
C LEU A 488 7.27 11.67 20.23
N LEU A 489 8.37 11.35 20.90
CA LEU A 489 9.55 12.22 20.95
C LEU A 489 10.46 12.06 19.73
N ALA A 490 10.67 10.83 19.21
CA ALA A 490 11.62 10.60 18.13
C ALA A 490 11.17 11.18 16.78
N PRO A 491 9.89 11.05 16.34
CA PRO A 491 9.45 11.60 15.07
C PRO A 491 9.34 13.12 15.03
N MET A 492 9.13 13.78 16.16
CA MET A 492 8.91 15.24 16.21
C MET A 492 10.10 16.07 15.70
N PRO A 493 11.33 15.89 16.20
CA PRO A 493 12.49 16.64 15.69
C PRO A 493 12.80 16.26 14.24
N ILE A 494 12.57 15.00 13.86
CA ILE A 494 12.78 14.54 12.49
C ILE A 494 11.79 15.22 11.54
N ALA A 495 10.52 15.28 11.89
CA ALA A 495 9.49 15.96 11.12
C ALA A 495 9.76 17.46 11.00
N TRP A 496 10.21 18.10 12.08
CA TRP A 496 10.63 19.51 12.06
C TRP A 496 11.80 19.72 11.09
N ALA A 497 12.81 18.84 11.13
CA ALA A 497 13.94 18.91 10.21
C ALA A 497 13.50 18.76 8.74
N VAL A 498 12.59 17.82 8.44
CA VAL A 498 12.04 17.63 7.09
C VAL A 498 11.25 18.86 6.64
N MET A 499 10.43 19.46 7.50
CA MET A 499 9.69 20.69 7.16
C MET A 499 10.63 21.87 6.91
N ARG A 500 11.73 21.98 7.66
CA ARG A 500 12.69 23.09 7.57
C ARG A 500 13.64 22.95 6.36
N TYR A 501 14.21 21.76 6.17
CA TYR A 501 15.26 21.51 5.19
C TYR A 501 14.77 20.81 3.91
N GLY A 502 13.57 20.22 3.90
CA GLY A 502 13.01 19.51 2.76
C GLY A 502 12.96 20.32 1.46
N PRO A 503 12.52 21.60 1.46
CA PRO A 503 12.56 22.45 0.28
C PRO A 503 13.95 22.66 -0.30
N THR A 504 14.99 22.81 0.56
CA THR A 504 16.39 22.99 0.11
C THR A 504 16.95 21.71 -0.52
N TRP A 505 16.62 20.53 0.02
CA TRP A 505 17.01 19.25 -0.56
C TRP A 505 16.34 19.00 -1.91
N LYS A 506 15.07 19.38 -2.05
CA LYS A 506 14.35 19.33 -3.33
C LYS A 506 15.02 20.20 -4.37
N HIS A 507 15.33 21.45 -4.04
CA HIS A 507 16.00 22.39 -4.96
C HIS A 507 17.37 21.87 -5.42
N ARG A 508 18.19 21.34 -4.49
CA ARG A 508 19.49 20.74 -4.83
C ARG A 508 19.37 19.61 -5.86
N ARG A 509 18.38 18.74 -5.71
CA ARG A 509 18.14 17.64 -6.66
C ARG A 509 17.72 18.14 -8.04
N GLU A 510 16.87 19.14 -8.11
CA GLU A 510 16.42 19.73 -9.37
C GLU A 510 17.58 20.39 -10.12
N CYS A 511 18.52 21.00 -9.41
CA CYS A 511 19.74 21.53 -10.00
C CYS A 511 20.64 20.43 -10.58
N VAL A 512 20.93 19.37 -9.78
CA VAL A 512 21.77 18.24 -10.23
C VAL A 512 21.15 17.44 -11.38
N SER A 513 19.84 17.44 -11.54
CA SER A 513 19.17 16.76 -12.65
C SER A 513 19.13 17.57 -13.96
N ARG A 514 19.53 18.83 -13.94
CA ARG A 514 19.61 19.73 -15.10
C ARG A 514 21.04 19.87 -15.64
N GLU A 515 22.03 19.51 -14.84
CA GLU A 515 23.42 19.29 -15.26
C GLU A 515 23.60 17.87 -15.84
#